data_2ef4125cb95b8ad9eafcfaa041b679e2
#
_entry.id   2ef4125cb95b8ad9eafcfaa041b679e2
#
_cell.length_a   1.000
_cell.length_b   1.000
_cell.length_c   1.000
_cell.angle_alpha   90.00
_cell.angle_beta   90.00
_cell.angle_gamma   90.00
#
_symmetry.space_group_name_H-M   'P 1'
#
loop_
_entity.id
_entity.type
_entity.pdbx_description
1 polymer ?
#
loop_
_entity_poly.entity_id
_entity_poly.type
_entity_poly.pdbx_seq_one_letter_code
_entity_poly.pdbx_strand_id
1 'polypeptide(L)'
;YCENKYDYVWIMGGIDIDTTPDRHGGFEINFNTWPLSLNPHPKYVRNPFQNLSMCNKAGELMFYSNGCLFLDNNNQELINGDSLNSSDIDYGVFCPEYGYSGYQNMICIPDSNEDSIYHVFYLSTTYNTIPDPVVFVQYDRFNYARIKISSPDAQGVVLIKNFPVFIDTAMIGTPVTATKHANGSDWWIITPNRWTNSFNIVYLGSEGPVFTGRQYIGDTTHHYAEAGQGKFSPDGQIFAWFHPLNGLFIYDFDRES
;
A
#
# COMPACT_ATOMS: atom_id res chain seq x y z
N TYR A 1 -5.05 0.77 -27.47
CA TYR A 1 -4.33 1.13 -26.24
C TYR A 1 -3.93 -0.18 -25.56
N CYS A 2 -2.63 -0.54 -25.54
CA CYS A 2 -2.16 -1.57 -24.64
C CYS A 2 -2.11 -0.96 -23.24
N GLU A 3 -3.15 -1.19 -22.46
CA GLU A 3 -3.21 -0.79 -21.06
C GLU A 3 -2.31 -1.73 -20.26
N ASN A 4 -1.40 -1.18 -19.47
CA ASN A 4 -0.58 -1.99 -18.59
C ASN A 4 -1.47 -2.64 -17.53
N LYS A 5 -1.27 -3.94 -17.28
CA LYS A 5 -2.15 -4.75 -16.44
C LYS A 5 -1.59 -4.98 -15.03
N TYR A 6 -1.00 -3.95 -14.43
CA TYR A 6 -0.34 -4.07 -13.13
C TYR A 6 -1.23 -4.48 -11.96
N ASP A 7 -2.57 -4.35 -12.09
CA ASP A 7 -3.58 -4.66 -11.10
C ASP A 7 -4.57 -5.75 -11.54
N TYR A 8 -4.16 -6.65 -12.43
CA TYR A 8 -5.04 -7.68 -13.01
C TYR A 8 -5.17 -8.96 -12.18
N VAL A 9 -4.39 -9.12 -11.12
CA VAL A 9 -4.56 -10.21 -10.15
C VAL A 9 -4.57 -9.65 -8.74
N TRP A 10 -5.63 -9.97 -8.00
CA TRP A 10 -5.78 -9.57 -6.62
C TRP A 10 -5.76 -10.77 -5.70
N ILE A 11 -4.88 -10.78 -4.70
CA ILE A 11 -4.85 -11.76 -3.62
C ILE A 11 -5.57 -11.14 -2.41
N MET A 12 -6.66 -11.75 -1.97
CA MET A 12 -7.53 -11.19 -0.94
C MET A 12 -7.97 -12.22 0.09
N GLY A 13 -8.39 -11.73 1.25
CA GLY A 13 -9.07 -12.51 2.27
C GLY A 13 -8.16 -13.36 3.16
N GLY A 14 -8.76 -14.22 3.94
CA GLY A 14 -8.06 -15.13 4.84
C GLY A 14 -8.01 -14.66 6.28
N ILE A 15 -9.16 -14.69 6.96
CA ILE A 15 -9.24 -14.40 8.40
C ILE A 15 -8.88 -15.63 9.24
N ASP A 16 -9.05 -16.85 8.71
CA ASP A 16 -8.89 -18.07 9.50
C ASP A 16 -7.83 -19.00 8.94
N ILE A 17 -6.96 -19.55 9.83
CA ILE A 17 -5.94 -20.56 9.48
C ILE A 17 -6.55 -21.97 9.51
N ASP A 18 -7.86 -22.11 9.62
CA ASP A 18 -8.43 -23.45 9.63
C ASP A 18 -8.06 -24.15 8.32
N THR A 19 -7.33 -25.26 8.46
CA THR A 19 -6.82 -26.09 7.37
C THR A 19 -7.92 -26.86 6.64
N THR A 20 -9.18 -26.63 7.00
CA THR A 20 -10.32 -27.21 6.30
C THR A 20 -10.58 -26.43 5.02
N PRO A 21 -10.69 -27.10 3.85
CA PRO A 21 -10.85 -26.45 2.55
C PRO A 21 -12.06 -25.54 2.40
N ASP A 22 -13.01 -25.63 3.33
CA ASP A 22 -14.37 -25.07 3.18
C ASP A 22 -14.61 -23.80 4.02
N ARG A 23 -13.63 -23.29 4.76
CA ARG A 23 -13.85 -22.14 5.64
C ARG A 23 -12.82 -21.05 5.49
N HIS A 24 -13.27 -19.90 4.97
CA HIS A 24 -12.63 -18.56 5.04
C HIS A 24 -11.20 -18.45 4.50
N GLY A 25 -10.89 -19.20 3.43
CA GLY A 25 -9.65 -19.11 2.68
C GLY A 25 -9.44 -17.76 2.00
N GLY A 26 -8.19 -17.44 1.71
CA GLY A 26 -7.86 -16.43 0.75
C GLY A 26 -8.35 -16.83 -0.64
N PHE A 27 -8.57 -15.86 -1.49
CA PHE A 27 -8.93 -16.09 -2.88
C PHE A 27 -8.15 -15.14 -3.79
N GLU A 28 -7.96 -15.62 -5.01
CA GLU A 28 -7.43 -14.85 -6.12
C GLU A 28 -8.57 -14.40 -7.01
N ILE A 29 -8.61 -13.11 -7.33
CA ILE A 29 -9.43 -12.58 -8.43
C ILE A 29 -8.51 -12.32 -9.61
N ASN A 30 -8.77 -12.97 -10.75
CA ASN A 30 -7.97 -12.80 -11.95
C ASN A 30 -8.79 -12.15 -13.07
N PHE A 31 -8.39 -10.94 -13.44
CA PHE A 31 -9.04 -10.13 -14.48
C PHE A 31 -8.50 -10.40 -15.89
N ASN A 32 -7.51 -11.31 -16.05
CA ASN A 32 -7.00 -11.68 -17.38
C ASN A 32 -7.98 -12.55 -18.18
N THR A 33 -9.02 -13.10 -17.56
CA THR A 33 -10.02 -13.95 -18.19
C THR A 33 -11.39 -13.29 -18.17
N TRP A 34 -12.23 -13.67 -19.16
CA TRP A 34 -13.64 -13.29 -19.16
C TRP A 34 -14.52 -14.53 -19.36
N PRO A 35 -15.48 -14.81 -18.47
CA PRO A 35 -15.70 -14.12 -17.20
C PRO A 35 -14.47 -14.18 -16.30
N LEU A 36 -14.34 -13.22 -15.38
CA LEU A 36 -13.23 -13.20 -14.44
C LEU A 36 -13.18 -14.49 -13.62
N SER A 37 -11.99 -14.95 -13.29
CA SER A 37 -11.84 -16.15 -12.48
C SER A 37 -11.69 -15.80 -11.00
N LEU A 38 -12.35 -16.60 -10.16
CA LEU A 38 -12.22 -16.59 -8.71
C LEU A 38 -11.67 -17.94 -8.30
N ASN A 39 -10.46 -17.96 -7.80
CA ASN A 39 -9.77 -19.19 -7.39
C ASN A 39 -9.47 -19.17 -5.90
N PRO A 40 -9.66 -20.29 -5.18
CA PRO A 40 -9.10 -20.41 -3.84
C PRO A 40 -7.59 -20.21 -3.91
N HIS A 41 -7.06 -19.32 -3.08
CA HIS A 41 -5.62 -19.11 -2.99
C HIS A 41 -5.07 -19.96 -1.84
N PRO A 42 -4.12 -20.89 -2.10
CA PRO A 42 -3.49 -21.68 -1.05
C PRO A 42 -2.72 -20.74 -0.14
N LYS A 43 -3.00 -20.82 1.15
CA LYS A 43 -2.57 -19.82 2.11
C LYS A 43 -1.22 -20.06 2.72
N TYR A 44 -0.49 -18.99 2.80
CA TYR A 44 0.58 -18.86 3.79
C TYR A 44 0.43 -17.58 4.63
N VAL A 45 -0.40 -16.62 4.20
CA VAL A 45 -0.48 -15.31 4.84
C VAL A 45 -1.92 -14.84 4.87
N ARG A 46 -2.38 -14.40 6.03
CA ARG A 46 -3.68 -13.74 6.19
C ARG A 46 -3.59 -12.30 5.70
N ASN A 47 -4.60 -11.88 4.96
CA ASN A 47 -4.73 -10.52 4.44
C ASN A 47 -6.07 -9.89 4.84
N PRO A 48 -6.44 -9.85 6.14
CA PRO A 48 -7.74 -9.33 6.53
C PRO A 48 -7.83 -7.81 6.43
N PHE A 49 -6.72 -7.11 6.57
CA PHE A 49 -6.67 -5.65 6.66
C PHE A 49 -5.95 -5.04 5.48
N GLN A 50 -4.70 -5.41 5.26
CA GLN A 50 -3.86 -4.84 4.24
C GLN A 50 -3.57 -5.85 3.15
N ASN A 51 -3.80 -5.43 1.90
CA ASN A 51 -3.53 -6.23 0.72
C ASN A 51 -2.75 -5.39 -0.29
N LEU A 52 -1.68 -5.95 -0.77
CA LEU A 52 -0.96 -5.47 -1.93
C LEU A 52 -0.74 -6.64 -2.88
N SER A 53 -1.20 -6.52 -4.11
CA SER A 53 -0.86 -7.44 -5.21
C SER A 53 -0.26 -6.64 -6.34
N MET A 54 0.80 -7.14 -6.96
CA MET A 54 1.48 -6.47 -8.05
C MET A 54 1.72 -7.41 -9.20
N CYS A 55 1.21 -7.05 -10.37
CA CYS A 55 1.46 -7.76 -11.62
C CYS A 55 2.54 -7.07 -12.45
N ASN A 56 3.01 -7.76 -13.49
CA ASN A 56 3.78 -7.15 -14.55
C ASN A 56 2.86 -6.51 -15.61
N LYS A 57 3.44 -5.93 -16.67
CA LYS A 57 2.68 -5.31 -17.77
C LYS A 57 1.74 -6.28 -18.50
N ALA A 58 2.02 -7.58 -18.45
CA ALA A 58 1.19 -8.61 -19.07
C ALA A 58 0.01 -9.06 -18.18
N GLY A 59 -0.02 -8.65 -16.91
CA GLY A 59 -1.04 -9.04 -15.94
C GLY A 59 -0.72 -10.32 -15.17
N GLU A 60 0.53 -10.77 -15.18
CA GLU A 60 0.97 -11.91 -14.40
C GLU A 60 1.40 -11.46 -13.00
N LEU A 61 0.92 -12.15 -11.96
CA LEU A 61 1.26 -11.83 -10.57
C LEU A 61 2.76 -11.99 -10.34
N MET A 62 3.41 -10.93 -9.88
CA MET A 62 4.83 -10.91 -9.55
C MET A 62 5.06 -11.18 -8.08
N PHE A 63 4.37 -10.45 -7.21
CA PHE A 63 4.45 -10.58 -5.77
C PHE A 63 3.21 -9.98 -5.10
N TYR A 64 3.05 -10.32 -3.83
CA TYR A 64 2.02 -9.74 -2.98
C TYR A 64 2.52 -9.56 -1.54
N SER A 65 1.78 -8.81 -0.73
CA SER A 65 2.13 -8.52 0.66
C SER A 65 0.88 -8.32 1.52
N ASN A 66 0.98 -8.71 2.78
CA ASN A 66 0.03 -8.36 3.85
C ASN A 66 0.56 -7.26 4.78
N GLY A 67 1.62 -6.55 4.39
CA GLY A 67 2.29 -5.54 5.20
C GLY A 67 3.34 -6.06 6.19
N CYS A 68 3.49 -7.38 6.32
CA CYS A 68 4.49 -8.01 7.19
C CYS A 68 5.69 -8.57 6.42
N LEU A 69 5.43 -9.05 5.20
CA LEU A 69 6.43 -9.65 4.32
C LEU A 69 6.00 -9.57 2.85
N PHE A 70 6.93 -9.83 1.95
CA PHE A 70 6.66 -9.96 0.52
C PHE A 70 6.81 -11.42 0.08
N LEU A 71 5.80 -11.93 -0.64
CA LEU A 71 5.76 -13.26 -1.22
C LEU A 71 5.66 -13.18 -2.75
N ASP A 72 6.32 -14.09 -3.46
CA ASP A 72 6.15 -14.25 -4.89
C ASP A 72 4.85 -14.98 -5.26
N ASN A 73 4.61 -15.19 -6.55
CA ASN A 73 3.42 -15.90 -7.04
C ASN A 73 3.38 -17.39 -6.64
N ASN A 74 4.50 -17.97 -6.19
CA ASN A 74 4.60 -19.35 -5.68
C ASN A 74 4.48 -19.43 -4.16
N ASN A 75 4.12 -18.31 -3.51
CA ASN A 75 4.03 -18.18 -2.05
C ASN A 75 5.38 -18.36 -1.34
N GLN A 76 6.49 -18.11 -2.05
CA GLN A 76 7.82 -18.12 -1.46
C GLN A 76 8.20 -16.70 -1.07
N GLU A 77 8.84 -16.57 0.09
CA GLU A 77 9.34 -15.29 0.55
C GLU A 77 10.42 -14.75 -0.38
N LEU A 78 10.32 -13.49 -0.76
CA LEU A 78 11.39 -12.82 -1.51
C LEU A 78 12.66 -12.77 -0.66
N ILE A 79 13.83 -12.81 -1.26
CA ILE A 79 15.09 -12.59 -0.54
C ILE A 79 15.00 -11.25 0.19
N ASN A 80 15.26 -11.23 1.50
CA ASN A 80 15.10 -10.07 2.37
C ASN A 80 13.66 -9.50 2.38
N GLY A 81 12.65 -10.34 2.10
CA GLY A 81 11.23 -9.95 2.01
C GLY A 81 10.50 -9.95 3.33
N ASP A 82 11.08 -10.52 4.39
CA ASP A 82 10.54 -10.60 5.74
C ASP A 82 10.56 -9.26 6.49
N SER A 83 10.03 -9.24 7.69
CA SER A 83 10.27 -8.20 8.70
C SER A 83 9.97 -6.77 8.24
N LEU A 84 8.92 -6.58 7.43
CA LEU A 84 8.40 -5.25 7.17
C LEU A 84 7.83 -4.69 8.47
N ASN A 85 8.16 -3.44 8.80
CA ASN A 85 7.72 -2.79 10.04
C ASN A 85 8.13 -3.51 11.34
N SER A 86 9.19 -4.32 11.33
CA SER A 86 9.58 -5.18 12.44
C SER A 86 9.98 -4.45 13.73
N SER A 87 10.25 -3.15 13.66
CA SER A 87 10.51 -2.31 14.84
C SER A 87 9.24 -1.80 15.51
N ASP A 88 8.09 -2.18 15.00
CA ASP A 88 6.78 -1.71 15.38
C ASP A 88 6.08 -2.69 16.33
N ILE A 89 5.29 -2.18 17.27
CA ILE A 89 4.52 -3.03 18.20
C ILE A 89 3.45 -3.82 17.47
N ASP A 90 2.79 -3.23 16.45
CA ASP A 90 1.80 -3.92 15.63
C ASP A 90 2.39 -5.15 14.94
N TYR A 91 3.65 -5.09 14.53
CA TYR A 91 4.34 -6.24 13.97
C TYR A 91 4.34 -7.43 14.93
N GLY A 92 4.68 -7.20 16.20
CA GLY A 92 4.71 -8.25 17.22
C GLY A 92 3.34 -8.83 17.59
N VAL A 93 2.27 -8.05 17.36
CA VAL A 93 0.89 -8.45 17.68
C VAL A 93 0.20 -9.13 16.50
N PHE A 94 0.39 -8.61 15.28
CA PHE A 94 -0.39 -9.02 14.11
C PHE A 94 0.42 -9.79 13.08
N CYS A 95 1.71 -9.55 12.96
CA CYS A 95 2.59 -10.26 12.02
C CYS A 95 3.20 -11.53 12.62
N PRO A 96 3.42 -12.56 11.78
CA PRO A 96 3.02 -12.64 10.38
C PRO A 96 1.57 -13.11 10.19
N GLU A 97 0.90 -13.57 11.24
CA GLU A 97 -0.33 -14.34 11.13
C GLU A 97 -1.53 -13.55 10.60
N TYR A 98 -1.75 -12.32 11.09
CA TYR A 98 -2.96 -11.55 10.77
C TYR A 98 -2.74 -10.49 9.70
N GLY A 99 -1.50 -10.22 9.32
CA GLY A 99 -1.17 -9.09 8.47
C GLY A 99 -1.11 -7.77 9.25
N TYR A 100 -0.41 -6.79 8.68
CA TYR A 100 -0.23 -5.48 9.30
C TYR A 100 -1.55 -4.69 9.32
N SER A 101 -1.78 -3.94 10.39
CA SER A 101 -3.02 -3.16 10.56
C SER A 101 -3.12 -2.00 9.55
N GLY A 102 -4.36 -1.63 9.20
CA GLY A 102 -4.68 -0.49 8.35
C GLY A 102 -5.31 -0.87 7.01
N TYR A 103 -5.99 0.11 6.42
CA TYR A 103 -6.68 -0.04 5.14
C TYR A 103 -6.06 0.91 4.12
N GLN A 104 -5.73 0.47 2.92
CA GLN A 104 -5.10 1.28 1.86
C GLN A 104 -3.88 2.11 2.35
N ASN A 105 -3.10 1.56 3.27
CA ASN A 105 -1.91 2.20 3.82
C ASN A 105 -0.60 1.73 3.14
N MET A 106 -0.72 1.01 2.05
CA MET A 106 0.38 0.55 1.19
C MET A 106 0.03 0.73 -0.28
N ILE A 107 1.00 1.16 -1.07
CA ILE A 107 0.89 1.24 -2.53
C ILE A 107 2.17 0.76 -3.19
N CYS A 108 2.03 0.10 -4.34
CA CYS A 108 3.15 -0.29 -5.20
C CYS A 108 3.10 0.47 -6.52
N ILE A 109 4.26 0.95 -6.95
CA ILE A 109 4.45 1.70 -8.18
C ILE A 109 5.53 0.98 -9.00
N PRO A 110 5.27 0.59 -10.26
CA PRO A 110 6.31 0.07 -11.14
C PRO A 110 7.27 1.18 -11.54
N ASP A 111 8.55 0.85 -11.62
CA ASP A 111 9.55 1.78 -12.14
C ASP A 111 9.26 2.09 -13.61
N SER A 112 9.47 3.34 -14.01
CA SER A 112 9.16 3.79 -15.38
C SER A 112 10.22 3.40 -16.40
N ASN A 113 11.43 3.08 -15.96
CA ASN A 113 12.60 2.81 -16.79
C ASN A 113 13.05 1.34 -16.75
N GLU A 114 12.76 0.63 -15.66
CA GLU A 114 13.18 -0.76 -15.45
C GLU A 114 12.00 -1.64 -15.04
N ASP A 115 11.48 -2.46 -15.94
CA ASP A 115 10.31 -3.32 -15.74
C ASP A 115 10.46 -4.35 -14.59
N SER A 116 11.68 -4.56 -14.12
CA SER A 116 11.98 -5.47 -13.01
C SER A 116 12.02 -4.80 -11.64
N ILE A 117 11.86 -3.48 -11.57
CA ILE A 117 11.91 -2.70 -10.34
C ILE A 117 10.52 -2.22 -9.94
N TYR A 118 10.24 -2.32 -8.64
CA TYR A 118 9.00 -1.87 -8.03
C TYR A 118 9.29 -1.08 -6.77
N HIS A 119 8.54 0.01 -6.59
CA HIS A 119 8.63 0.93 -5.46
C HIS A 119 7.40 0.73 -4.57
N VAL A 120 7.59 0.38 -3.31
CA VAL A 120 6.50 0.17 -2.36
C VAL A 120 6.58 1.22 -1.26
N PHE A 121 5.46 1.91 -1.04
CA PHE A 121 5.29 2.88 0.04
C PHE A 121 4.28 2.37 1.03
N TYR A 122 4.55 2.53 2.32
CA TYR A 122 3.67 2.03 3.38
C TYR A 122 3.86 2.80 4.68
N LEU A 123 2.80 2.80 5.48
CA LEU A 123 2.78 3.44 6.79
C LEU A 123 3.18 2.45 7.88
N SER A 124 3.92 2.94 8.87
CA SER A 124 4.19 2.24 10.13
C SER A 124 3.54 2.95 11.29
N THR A 125 3.26 2.18 12.35
CA THR A 125 2.63 2.67 13.57
C THR A 125 3.61 2.73 14.73
N THR A 126 3.37 3.66 15.64
CA THR A 126 3.85 3.60 17.01
C THR A 126 2.68 3.65 17.98
N TYR A 127 2.83 2.97 19.12
CA TYR A 127 1.86 3.07 20.20
C TYR A 127 2.31 4.17 21.17
N ASN A 128 1.50 5.20 21.27
CA ASN A 128 1.61 6.13 22.39
C ASN A 128 0.72 5.61 23.53
N THR A 129 1.33 5.06 24.56
CA THR A 129 0.67 4.85 25.83
C THR A 129 0.47 6.22 26.49
N ILE A 130 -0.69 6.81 26.27
CA ILE A 130 -1.17 7.88 27.16
C ILE A 130 -1.49 7.20 28.52
N PRO A 131 -1.25 7.84 29.67
CA PRO A 131 -1.38 7.23 31.00
C PRO A 131 -2.80 6.81 31.42
N ASP A 132 -3.73 6.68 30.52
CA ASP A 132 -5.10 6.19 30.74
C ASP A 132 -5.45 5.16 29.65
N PRO A 133 -6.28 4.11 29.90
CA PRO A 133 -6.24 2.81 29.20
C PRO A 133 -6.59 2.80 27.72
N VAL A 134 -6.55 3.91 27.04
CA VAL A 134 -6.80 4.00 25.60
C VAL A 134 -5.46 3.94 24.85
N VAL A 135 -5.17 2.78 24.30
CA VAL A 135 -4.04 2.59 23.37
C VAL A 135 -4.41 3.25 22.05
N PHE A 136 -3.75 4.34 21.69
CA PHE A 136 -3.89 4.94 20.37
C PHE A 136 -2.81 4.39 19.44
N VAL A 137 -3.25 3.75 18.38
CA VAL A 137 -2.39 3.47 17.23
C VAL A 137 -2.12 4.78 16.50
N GLN A 138 -0.87 5.15 16.38
CA GLN A 138 -0.46 6.35 15.67
C GLN A 138 0.44 5.97 14.50
N TYR A 139 0.05 6.34 13.29
CA TYR A 139 0.93 6.25 12.14
C TYR A 139 1.90 7.42 12.19
N ASP A 140 3.17 7.14 12.23
CA ASP A 140 4.21 8.15 12.40
C ASP A 140 5.36 8.08 11.41
N ARG A 141 5.46 6.98 10.63
CA ARG A 141 6.51 6.80 9.62
C ARG A 141 5.91 6.45 8.28
N PHE A 142 6.36 7.15 7.26
CA PHE A 142 6.11 6.81 5.88
C PHE A 142 7.33 6.12 5.30
N ASN A 143 7.23 4.81 5.13
CA ASN A 143 8.34 3.96 4.74
C ASN A 143 8.33 3.66 3.25
N TYR A 144 9.50 3.29 2.77
CA TYR A 144 9.78 2.90 1.42
C TYR A 144 10.50 1.55 1.36
N ALA A 145 10.10 0.72 0.38
CA ALA A 145 10.84 -0.45 -0.04
C ALA A 145 11.06 -0.44 -1.55
N ARG A 146 12.17 -1.03 -2.00
CA ARG A 146 12.49 -1.23 -3.41
C ARG A 146 12.69 -2.71 -3.67
N ILE A 147 11.93 -3.24 -4.63
CA ILE A 147 11.92 -4.67 -4.97
C ILE A 147 12.45 -4.85 -6.37
N LYS A 148 13.27 -5.88 -6.57
CA LYS A 148 13.69 -6.34 -7.89
C LYS A 148 13.20 -7.77 -8.13
N ILE A 149 12.40 -7.94 -9.19
CA ILE A 149 11.91 -9.24 -9.65
C ILE A 149 11.65 -9.16 -11.15
N SER A 150 12.27 -10.06 -11.93
CA SER A 150 12.30 -9.95 -13.38
C SER A 150 11.19 -10.74 -14.09
N SER A 151 10.64 -11.75 -13.45
CA SER A 151 9.53 -12.56 -13.98
C SER A 151 8.80 -13.23 -12.83
N PRO A 152 7.56 -13.73 -13.05
CA PRO A 152 6.81 -14.46 -12.03
C PRO A 152 7.55 -15.67 -11.44
N ASP A 153 8.36 -16.36 -12.26
CA ASP A 153 9.11 -17.55 -11.84
C ASP A 153 10.52 -17.23 -11.29
N ALA A 154 10.92 -15.95 -11.30
CA ALA A 154 12.20 -15.54 -10.78
C ALA A 154 12.12 -15.32 -9.27
N GLN A 155 13.16 -15.71 -8.54
CA GLN A 155 13.30 -15.34 -7.15
C GLN A 155 13.53 -13.83 -7.05
N GLY A 156 12.58 -13.10 -6.46
CA GLY A 156 12.68 -11.68 -6.22
C GLY A 156 13.56 -11.35 -5.01
N VAL A 157 14.04 -10.11 -4.96
CA VAL A 157 14.83 -9.59 -3.85
C VAL A 157 14.36 -8.20 -3.44
N VAL A 158 14.23 -7.97 -2.14
CA VAL A 158 13.98 -6.66 -1.56
C VAL A 158 15.32 -5.96 -1.33
N LEU A 159 15.60 -4.97 -2.16
CA LEU A 159 16.86 -4.22 -2.16
C LEU A 159 16.95 -3.25 -0.99
N ILE A 160 15.81 -2.62 -0.67
CA ILE A 160 15.65 -1.66 0.42
C ILE A 160 14.31 -1.95 1.09
N LYS A 161 14.23 -1.88 2.41
CA LYS A 161 12.98 -1.93 3.19
C LYS A 161 13.08 -1.08 4.43
N ASN A 162 11.92 -0.74 5.00
CA ASN A 162 11.82 0.04 6.25
C ASN A 162 12.63 1.36 6.20
N PHE A 163 12.80 1.93 4.99
CA PHE A 163 13.48 3.20 4.82
C PHE A 163 12.50 4.36 5.04
N PRO A 164 12.64 5.18 6.10
CA PRO A 164 11.72 6.27 6.36
C PRO A 164 11.94 7.40 5.35
N VAL A 165 10.94 7.66 4.50
CA VAL A 165 10.94 8.83 3.61
C VAL A 165 10.73 10.11 4.42
N PHE A 166 9.83 10.03 5.41
CA PHE A 166 9.64 11.06 6.41
C PHE A 166 8.99 10.48 7.68
N ILE A 167 9.07 11.25 8.77
CA ILE A 167 8.44 10.95 10.06
C ILE A 167 7.49 12.09 10.39
N ASP A 168 6.25 11.75 10.72
CA ASP A 168 5.21 12.71 11.05
C ASP A 168 4.14 12.09 11.95
N THR A 169 3.99 12.62 13.14
CA THR A 169 3.04 12.12 14.15
C THR A 169 1.58 12.45 13.86
N ALA A 170 1.29 13.17 12.80
CA ALA A 170 -0.07 13.57 12.43
C ALA A 170 -0.66 12.75 11.27
N MET A 171 -0.02 11.68 10.82
CA MET A 171 -0.55 10.88 9.71
C MET A 171 -1.82 10.11 10.10
N ILE A 172 -2.73 9.97 9.14
CA ILE A 172 -3.85 9.03 9.18
C ILE A 172 -3.41 7.72 8.52
N GLY A 173 -3.90 6.58 9.02
CA GLY A 173 -3.60 5.27 8.47
C GLY A 173 -4.11 5.00 7.06
N THR A 174 -4.86 5.92 6.46
CA THR A 174 -5.41 5.81 5.10
C THR A 174 -5.77 7.17 4.50
N PRO A 175 -5.82 7.30 3.17
CA PRO A 175 -5.22 6.42 2.16
C PRO A 175 -3.76 6.79 1.86
N VAL A 176 -2.99 5.83 1.35
CA VAL A 176 -1.80 6.10 0.55
C VAL A 176 -2.20 5.93 -0.90
N THR A 177 -2.01 6.97 -1.72
CA THR A 177 -2.40 6.95 -3.13
C THR A 177 -1.37 7.66 -3.99
N ALA A 178 -1.35 7.37 -5.29
CA ALA A 178 -0.38 7.95 -6.21
C ALA A 178 -0.99 8.28 -7.57
N THR A 179 -0.38 9.26 -8.23
CA THR A 179 -0.63 9.57 -9.63
C THR A 179 0.68 9.90 -10.35
N LYS A 180 0.70 9.74 -11.68
CA LYS A 180 1.86 10.12 -12.47
C LYS A 180 2.05 11.64 -12.51
N HIS A 181 3.30 12.05 -12.35
CA HIS A 181 3.75 13.40 -12.66
C HIS A 181 3.47 13.75 -14.14
N ALA A 182 3.32 15.02 -14.47
CA ALA A 182 3.04 15.46 -15.84
C ALA A 182 4.13 15.09 -16.85
N ASN A 183 5.38 14.85 -16.39
CA ASN A 183 6.47 14.37 -17.27
C ASN A 183 6.29 12.91 -17.76
N GLY A 184 5.30 12.17 -17.22
CA GLY A 184 4.94 10.82 -17.65
C GLY A 184 5.81 9.69 -17.10
N SER A 185 6.93 10.00 -16.42
CA SER A 185 7.84 9.00 -15.82
C SER A 185 7.79 8.96 -14.31
N ASP A 186 7.72 10.11 -13.66
CA ASP A 186 7.79 10.24 -12.22
C ASP A 186 6.40 10.15 -11.57
N TRP A 187 6.36 10.17 -10.23
CA TRP A 187 5.11 9.98 -9.51
C TRP A 187 4.97 10.94 -8.33
N TRP A 188 3.72 11.34 -8.08
CA TRP A 188 3.28 11.95 -6.86
C TRP A 188 2.61 10.91 -5.97
N ILE A 189 3.00 10.85 -4.69
CA ILE A 189 2.39 10.01 -3.66
C ILE A 189 1.84 10.93 -2.58
N ILE A 190 0.58 10.68 -2.16
CA ILE A 190 -0.14 11.53 -1.22
C ILE A 190 -0.67 10.69 -0.08
N THR A 191 -0.56 11.24 1.15
CA THR A 191 -1.21 10.73 2.35
C THR A 191 -1.75 11.88 3.20
N PRO A 192 -3.01 11.79 3.68
CA PRO A 192 -3.60 12.85 4.51
C PRO A 192 -3.06 12.82 5.94
N ASN A 193 -3.21 13.96 6.63
CA ASN A 193 -2.95 14.10 8.05
C ASN A 193 -4.25 14.18 8.86
N ARG A 194 -4.19 13.73 10.13
CA ARG A 194 -5.28 13.88 11.10
C ARG A 194 -5.28 15.26 11.74
N TRP A 195 -6.43 15.72 12.20
CA TRP A 195 -6.64 17.01 12.90
C TRP A 195 -6.26 18.25 12.09
N THR A 196 -5.98 18.10 10.84
CA THR A 196 -5.62 19.20 9.95
C THR A 196 -6.31 19.05 8.60
N ASN A 197 -6.21 20.05 7.77
CA ASN A 197 -6.59 20.01 6.37
C ASN A 197 -5.36 19.83 5.47
N SER A 198 -4.37 19.04 5.90
CA SER A 198 -3.11 18.92 5.16
C SER A 198 -2.89 17.50 4.62
N PHE A 199 -2.16 17.46 3.52
CA PHE A 199 -1.66 16.25 2.87
C PHE A 199 -0.15 16.29 2.82
N ASN A 200 0.50 15.18 3.15
CA ASN A 200 1.92 14.96 2.90
C ASN A 200 2.12 14.58 1.45
N ILE A 201 3.08 15.21 0.79
CA ILE A 201 3.39 15.01 -0.62
C ILE A 201 4.80 14.43 -0.75
N VAL A 202 4.91 13.32 -1.45
CA VAL A 202 6.18 12.69 -1.81
C VAL A 202 6.29 12.63 -3.32
N TYR A 203 7.43 13.05 -3.81
CA TYR A 203 7.83 12.91 -5.21
C TYR A 203 8.73 11.69 -5.37
N LEU A 204 8.45 10.83 -6.35
CA LEU A 204 9.28 9.71 -6.74
C LEU A 204 9.83 9.96 -8.13
N GLY A 205 11.10 10.31 -8.20
CA GLY A 205 11.89 10.43 -9.43
C GLY A 205 12.95 9.35 -9.57
N SER A 206 13.84 9.49 -10.54
CA SER A 206 14.94 8.54 -10.82
C SER A 206 15.88 8.31 -9.63
N GLU A 207 16.06 9.32 -8.80
CA GLU A 207 16.96 9.25 -7.62
C GLU A 207 16.28 8.60 -6.40
N GLY A 208 14.99 8.29 -6.49
CA GLY A 208 14.18 7.73 -5.40
C GLY A 208 13.18 8.73 -4.81
N PRO A 209 12.53 8.35 -3.68
CA PRO A 209 11.50 9.17 -3.08
C PRO A 209 12.06 10.36 -2.31
N VAL A 210 11.41 11.52 -2.45
CA VAL A 210 11.71 12.75 -1.74
C VAL A 210 10.43 13.32 -1.12
N PHE A 211 10.42 13.58 0.19
CA PHE A 211 9.35 14.31 0.83
C PHE A 211 9.44 15.79 0.44
N THR A 212 8.44 16.30 -0.27
CA THR A 212 8.42 17.68 -0.76
C THR A 212 7.76 18.66 0.21
N GLY A 213 7.02 18.13 1.20
CA GLY A 213 6.37 18.96 2.21
C GLY A 213 4.89 18.65 2.36
N ARG A 214 4.16 19.59 2.96
CA ARG A 214 2.71 19.50 3.19
C ARG A 214 1.96 20.54 2.38
N GLN A 215 0.83 20.12 1.83
CA GLN A 215 -0.15 21.03 1.22
C GLN A 215 -1.37 21.11 2.12
N TYR A 216 -1.86 22.33 2.37
CA TYR A 216 -3.05 22.63 3.17
C TYR A 216 -4.19 23.01 2.25
N ILE A 217 -5.28 22.22 2.27
CA ILE A 217 -6.44 22.46 1.42
C ILE A 217 -7.70 21.80 2.02
N GLY A 218 -8.86 22.44 1.83
CA GLY A 218 -10.16 21.92 2.30
C GLY A 218 -10.36 22.06 3.80
N ASP A 219 -11.25 21.24 4.34
CA ASP A 219 -11.64 21.28 5.75
C ASP A 219 -10.77 20.38 6.63
N THR A 220 -10.68 20.71 7.90
CA THR A 220 -9.99 19.90 8.90
C THR A 220 -10.68 18.55 9.09
N THR A 221 -9.90 17.48 9.11
CA THR A 221 -10.41 16.13 9.24
C THR A 221 -10.60 15.70 10.70
N HIS A 222 -11.58 14.83 10.92
CA HIS A 222 -11.78 14.19 12.22
C HIS A 222 -10.71 13.15 12.53
N HIS A 223 -10.41 12.97 13.81
CA HIS A 223 -9.29 12.17 14.30
C HIS A 223 -9.55 10.67 14.48
N TYR A 224 -10.78 10.21 14.43
CA TYR A 224 -11.12 8.82 14.76
C TYR A 224 -11.33 7.89 13.56
N ALA A 225 -11.21 8.38 12.33
CA ALA A 225 -11.44 7.54 11.18
C ALA A 225 -10.14 7.12 10.52
N GLU A 226 -9.68 5.93 10.84
CA GLU A 226 -8.56 5.26 10.16
C GLU A 226 -9.01 4.46 8.93
N ALA A 227 -10.28 4.61 8.55
CA ALA A 227 -10.86 4.00 7.36
C ALA A 227 -11.17 5.07 6.32
N GLY A 228 -11.16 4.68 5.07
CA GLY A 228 -11.46 5.56 3.96
C GLY A 228 -10.80 5.07 2.69
N GLN A 229 -10.98 5.80 1.62
CA GLN A 229 -10.36 5.49 0.34
C GLN A 229 -10.03 6.77 -0.42
N GLY A 230 -8.83 6.84 -0.95
CA GLY A 230 -8.41 7.90 -1.85
C GLY A 230 -8.07 7.36 -3.22
N LYS A 231 -8.45 8.08 -4.27
CA LYS A 231 -8.14 7.69 -5.64
C LYS A 231 -8.03 8.91 -6.53
N PHE A 232 -7.09 8.84 -7.46
CA PHE A 232 -7.00 9.80 -8.57
C PHE A 232 -7.89 9.38 -9.75
N SER A 233 -8.35 10.36 -10.50
CA SER A 233 -8.94 10.14 -11.83
C SER A 233 -7.89 9.52 -12.77
N PRO A 234 -8.31 8.83 -13.85
CA PRO A 234 -7.39 8.21 -14.79
C PRO A 234 -6.36 9.15 -15.42
N ASP A 235 -6.70 10.42 -15.56
CA ASP A 235 -5.80 11.48 -16.07
C ASP A 235 -4.96 12.12 -14.95
N GLY A 236 -5.22 11.78 -13.69
CA GLY A 236 -4.51 12.26 -12.50
C GLY A 236 -4.80 13.70 -12.11
N GLN A 237 -5.80 14.36 -12.73
CA GLN A 237 -6.11 15.77 -12.50
C GLN A 237 -7.09 16.00 -11.35
N ILE A 238 -7.79 14.94 -10.91
CA ILE A 238 -8.75 15.01 -9.80
C ILE A 238 -8.34 13.99 -8.76
N PHE A 239 -8.27 14.43 -7.51
CA PHE A 239 -8.11 13.58 -6.34
C PHE A 239 -9.42 13.51 -5.58
N ALA A 240 -9.97 12.31 -5.41
CA ALA A 240 -11.15 12.05 -4.60
C ALA A 240 -10.75 11.28 -3.33
N TRP A 241 -11.20 11.75 -2.18
CA TRP A 241 -10.99 11.11 -0.90
C TRP A 241 -12.29 10.98 -0.13
N PHE A 242 -12.67 9.75 0.16
CA PHE A 242 -13.78 9.42 1.04
C PHE A 242 -13.25 9.22 2.47
N HIS A 243 -13.83 9.96 3.42
CA HIS A 243 -13.56 9.83 4.84
C HIS A 243 -14.87 9.49 5.57
N PRO A 244 -14.97 8.40 6.35
CA PRO A 244 -16.23 7.91 6.90
C PRO A 244 -17.02 8.91 7.74
N LEU A 245 -16.34 9.83 8.42
CA LEU A 245 -16.99 10.83 9.27
C LEU A 245 -17.15 12.20 8.60
N ASN A 246 -16.32 12.52 7.59
CA ASN A 246 -16.35 13.81 6.94
C ASN A 246 -17.01 13.77 5.54
N GLY A 247 -17.22 12.57 4.97
CA GLY A 247 -17.81 12.40 3.65
C GLY A 247 -16.79 12.39 2.52
N LEU A 248 -17.20 12.81 1.33
CA LEU A 248 -16.39 12.79 0.11
C LEU A 248 -15.81 14.17 -0.15
N PHE A 249 -14.49 14.21 -0.30
CA PHE A 249 -13.74 15.37 -0.75
C PHE A 249 -13.27 15.16 -2.18
N ILE A 250 -13.34 16.22 -2.98
CA ILE A 250 -12.87 16.22 -4.36
C ILE A 250 -12.01 17.46 -4.55
N TYR A 251 -10.79 17.25 -5.05
CA TYR A 251 -9.79 18.30 -5.25
C TYR A 251 -9.26 18.26 -6.68
N ASP A 252 -9.05 19.42 -7.27
CA ASP A 252 -8.21 19.53 -8.45
C ASP A 252 -6.76 19.28 -8.07
N PHE A 253 -6.01 18.59 -8.91
CA PHE A 253 -4.63 18.26 -8.68
C PHE A 253 -3.74 18.68 -9.84
N ASP A 254 -2.77 19.55 -9.54
CA ASP A 254 -1.73 19.91 -10.49
C ASP A 254 -0.61 18.85 -10.47
N ARG A 255 -0.41 18.19 -11.60
CA ARG A 255 0.63 17.16 -11.74
C ARG A 255 2.01 17.71 -12.06
N GLU A 256 2.14 19.00 -12.33
CA GLU A 256 3.41 19.64 -12.72
C GLU A 256 4.19 20.17 -11.49
N SER A 257 3.49 20.52 -10.41
CA SER A 257 4.10 21.21 -9.26
C SER A 257 3.58 20.72 -7.91
#